data_78dce88aa28edae96adbd2a5330f532f
#
_entry.id   78dce88aa28edae96adbd2a5330f532f
#
_cell.length_a   1.000
_cell.length_b   1.000
_cell.length_c   1.000
_cell.angle_alpha   90.00
_cell.angle_beta   90.00
_cell.angle_gamma   90.00
#
_symmetry.space_group_name_H-M   'P 1'
#
loop_
_entity.id
_entity.type
_entity.pdbx_description
1 polymer ?
#
loop_
_entity_poly.entity_id
_entity_poly.type
_entity_poly.pdbx_seq_one_letter_code
_entity_poly.pdbx_strand_id
1 'polypeptide(L)'
;MNPLDAVTKAYDRIAEAWRDSRTTGAAQFPERRLLDQVTTSLLPAAEILDVGCGCGEPIAAYLAGRGFRVVGLDGSERMIDLARKAVPGVEFLLGDMRTAEPGGPFDAIVAWDSVFHIPRSEHPGVFARFRSWLRPSGQLLVSLGGSHSDGFTSEMHGETFFYSGDEPEEALQVLEHAGFRVDHWEVDNPSSRGHIAVIATAV
;
A
#
# COMPACT_ATOMS: atom_id res chain seq x y z
N MET A 1 -5.91 19.20 -12.47
CA MET A 1 -5.83 17.71 -12.43
C MET A 1 -5.38 17.36 -11.02
N ASN A 2 -6.06 16.46 -10.35
CA ASN A 2 -5.67 15.98 -9.03
C ASN A 2 -4.30 15.27 -9.16
N PRO A 3 -3.34 15.45 -8.23
CA PRO A 3 -2.05 14.75 -8.27
C PRO A 3 -2.17 13.24 -8.44
N LEU A 4 -3.12 12.59 -7.77
CA LEU A 4 -3.32 11.14 -7.89
C LEU A 4 -3.77 10.71 -9.30
N ASP A 5 -4.62 11.48 -9.97
CA ASP A 5 -5.03 11.15 -11.35
C ASP A 5 -3.82 11.19 -12.31
N ALA A 6 -2.87 12.09 -12.07
CA ALA A 6 -1.63 12.16 -12.85
C ALA A 6 -0.71 10.97 -12.55
N VAL A 7 -0.58 10.59 -11.28
CA VAL A 7 0.19 9.42 -10.82
C VAL A 7 -0.37 8.13 -11.41
N THR A 8 -1.70 7.94 -11.33
CA THR A 8 -2.37 6.76 -11.91
C THR A 8 -2.08 6.61 -13.40
N LYS A 9 -2.18 7.71 -14.17
CA LYS A 9 -1.86 7.71 -15.60
C LYS A 9 -0.37 7.48 -15.87
N ALA A 10 0.52 7.94 -15.00
CA ALA A 10 1.94 7.66 -15.12
C ALA A 10 2.20 6.16 -14.90
N TYR A 11 1.57 5.53 -13.91
CA TYR A 11 1.65 4.09 -13.71
C TYR A 11 1.08 3.28 -14.88
N ASP A 12 -0.01 3.71 -15.52
CA ASP A 12 -0.51 3.08 -16.75
C ASP A 12 0.56 3.03 -17.85
N ARG A 13 1.37 4.10 -17.99
CA ARG A 13 2.41 4.18 -19.03
C ARG A 13 3.66 3.36 -18.73
N ILE A 14 4.00 3.18 -17.44
CA ILE A 14 5.22 2.47 -17.04
C ILE A 14 4.98 1.05 -16.50
N ALA A 15 3.74 0.55 -16.55
CA ALA A 15 3.33 -0.65 -15.83
C ALA A 15 4.24 -1.86 -16.06
N GLU A 16 4.65 -2.12 -17.31
CA GLU A 16 5.56 -3.21 -17.65
C GLU A 16 6.97 -2.97 -17.11
N ALA A 17 7.50 -1.75 -17.25
CA ALA A 17 8.82 -1.40 -16.75
C ALA A 17 8.87 -1.47 -15.21
N TRP A 18 7.79 -1.04 -14.55
CA TRP A 18 7.64 -1.16 -13.10
C TRP A 18 7.62 -2.63 -12.65
N ARG A 19 6.75 -3.45 -13.26
CA ARG A 19 6.70 -4.89 -12.99
C ARG A 19 8.07 -5.54 -13.14
N ASP A 20 8.76 -5.29 -14.26
CA ASP A 20 10.06 -5.88 -14.54
C ASP A 20 11.11 -5.46 -13.49
N SER A 21 11.06 -4.22 -13.00
CA SER A 21 11.95 -3.76 -11.93
C SER A 21 11.66 -4.42 -10.57
N ARG A 22 10.40 -4.77 -10.29
CA ARG A 22 9.99 -5.43 -9.04
C ARG A 22 10.24 -6.94 -9.05
N THR A 23 10.22 -7.58 -10.21
CA THR A 23 10.32 -9.03 -10.36
C THR A 23 11.72 -9.53 -10.74
N THR A 24 12.56 -8.68 -11.34
CA THR A 24 13.96 -9.02 -11.68
C THR A 24 14.87 -8.87 -10.48
N GLY A 25 14.81 -9.80 -9.59
CA GLY A 25 15.68 -9.86 -8.43
C GLY A 25 14.96 -10.50 -7.25
N ALA A 26 14.83 -11.82 -7.28
CA ALA A 26 14.24 -12.62 -6.19
C ALA A 26 14.88 -12.37 -4.79
N ALA A 27 15.94 -11.55 -4.71
CA ALA A 27 16.57 -11.09 -3.48
C ALA A 27 15.96 -9.77 -2.94
N GLN A 28 15.03 -9.11 -3.67
CA GLN A 28 14.51 -7.80 -3.32
C GLN A 28 13.00 -7.85 -3.02
N PHE A 29 12.67 -8.53 -1.95
CA PHE A 29 11.36 -8.46 -1.31
C PHE A 29 11.56 -8.06 0.16
N PRO A 30 12.04 -6.82 0.42
CA PRO A 30 12.41 -6.38 1.76
C PRO A 30 11.21 -6.33 2.71
N GLU A 31 10.03 -5.99 2.20
CA GLU A 31 8.78 -5.94 2.94
C GLU A 31 8.29 -7.31 3.45
N ARG A 32 8.84 -8.43 2.94
CA ARG A 32 8.43 -9.79 3.32
C ARG A 32 8.45 -10.02 4.83
N ARG A 33 9.49 -9.54 5.51
CA ARG A 33 9.62 -9.71 6.96
C ARG A 33 8.45 -9.05 7.70
N LEU A 34 8.04 -7.86 7.27
CA LEU A 34 6.92 -7.13 7.87
C LEU A 34 5.57 -7.79 7.52
N LEU A 35 5.41 -8.31 6.31
CA LEU A 35 4.25 -9.12 5.94
C LEU A 35 4.15 -10.38 6.80
N ASP A 36 5.27 -11.08 7.03
CA ASP A 36 5.30 -12.24 7.91
C ASP A 36 4.91 -11.86 9.35
N GLN A 37 5.39 -10.74 9.85
CA GLN A 37 5.05 -10.24 11.20
C GLN A 37 3.55 -9.97 11.32
N VAL A 38 2.95 -9.22 10.39
CA VAL A 38 1.52 -8.89 10.37
C VAL A 38 0.66 -10.14 10.23
N THR A 39 1.08 -11.10 9.42
CA THR A 39 0.26 -12.28 9.13
C THR A 39 0.46 -13.45 10.10
N THR A 40 1.44 -13.36 11.02
CA THR A 40 1.76 -14.46 11.95
C THR A 40 0.57 -14.84 12.86
N SER A 41 -0.24 -13.88 13.27
CA SER A 41 -1.39 -14.09 14.15
C SER A 41 -2.70 -14.33 13.39
N LEU A 42 -2.72 -14.22 12.08
CA LEU A 42 -3.92 -14.39 11.27
C LEU A 42 -4.29 -15.87 11.13
N LEU A 43 -5.59 -16.14 11.13
CA LEU A 43 -6.11 -17.48 10.88
C LEU A 43 -5.90 -17.89 9.41
N PRO A 44 -5.86 -19.20 9.12
CA PRO A 44 -5.89 -19.68 7.75
C PRO A 44 -7.07 -19.11 6.97
N ALA A 45 -6.84 -18.72 5.72
CA ALA A 45 -7.81 -18.07 4.84
C ALA A 45 -8.35 -16.72 5.35
N ALA A 46 -7.63 -16.02 6.23
CA ALA A 46 -7.94 -14.63 6.60
C ALA A 46 -8.01 -13.75 5.35
N GLU A 47 -8.86 -12.73 5.41
CA GLU A 47 -9.12 -11.80 4.31
C GLU A 47 -8.20 -10.59 4.40
N ILE A 48 -7.41 -10.37 3.36
CA ILE A 48 -6.40 -9.30 3.31
C ILE A 48 -6.66 -8.41 2.09
N LEU A 49 -6.68 -7.09 2.32
CA LEU A 49 -6.74 -6.08 1.27
C LEU A 49 -5.32 -5.55 0.99
N ASP A 50 -4.89 -5.62 -0.27
CA ASP A 50 -3.65 -5.01 -0.77
C ASP A 50 -4.00 -3.73 -1.52
N VAL A 51 -3.70 -2.55 -0.93
CA VAL A 51 -4.07 -1.22 -1.43
C VAL A 51 -2.89 -0.58 -2.16
N GLY A 52 -3.08 -0.25 -3.42
CA GLY A 52 -2.00 0.08 -4.33
C GLY A 52 -1.27 -1.19 -4.74
N CYS A 53 -2.01 -2.26 -5.05
CA CYS A 53 -1.47 -3.59 -5.27
C CYS A 53 -0.58 -3.70 -6.53
N GLY A 54 -0.55 -2.67 -7.38
CA GLY A 54 0.22 -2.65 -8.61
C GLY A 54 -0.07 -3.86 -9.51
N CYS A 55 0.96 -4.50 -10.00
CA CYS A 55 0.86 -5.70 -10.85
C CYS A 55 0.58 -7.01 -10.06
N GLY A 56 0.26 -6.93 -8.76
CA GLY A 56 -0.03 -8.09 -7.91
C GLY A 56 1.21 -8.82 -7.38
N GLU A 57 2.38 -8.50 -7.87
CA GLU A 57 3.67 -9.05 -7.43
C GLU A 57 4.55 -7.95 -6.81
N PRO A 58 5.27 -8.27 -5.71
CA PRO A 58 5.36 -9.57 -5.04
C PRO A 58 4.28 -9.80 -3.96
N ILE A 59 3.56 -8.76 -3.48
CA ILE A 59 2.78 -8.80 -2.23
C ILE A 59 1.55 -9.70 -2.36
N ALA A 60 0.61 -9.39 -3.27
CA ALA A 60 -0.62 -10.18 -3.43
C ALA A 60 -0.29 -11.65 -3.77
N ALA A 61 0.69 -11.90 -4.65
CA ALA A 61 1.15 -13.24 -4.98
C ALA A 61 1.68 -14.00 -3.76
N TYR A 62 2.50 -13.33 -2.94
CA TYR A 62 3.04 -13.91 -1.72
C TYR A 62 1.95 -14.29 -0.71
N LEU A 63 1.01 -13.38 -0.45
CA LEU A 63 -0.08 -13.59 0.49
C LEU A 63 -1.03 -14.71 0.01
N ALA A 64 -1.41 -14.70 -1.27
CA ALA A 64 -2.23 -15.75 -1.86
C ALA A 64 -1.53 -17.12 -1.82
N GLY A 65 -0.22 -17.17 -2.10
CA GLY A 65 0.60 -18.37 -2.00
C GLY A 65 0.69 -18.94 -0.58
N ARG A 66 0.43 -18.13 0.44
CA ARG A 66 0.32 -18.57 1.84
C ARG A 66 -1.10 -19.02 2.25
N GLY A 67 -2.05 -18.98 1.33
CA GLY A 67 -3.41 -19.43 1.55
C GLY A 67 -4.36 -18.39 2.11
N PHE A 68 -3.99 -17.09 2.13
CA PHE A 68 -4.88 -15.99 2.47
C PHE A 68 -5.85 -15.68 1.32
N ARG A 69 -7.01 -15.15 1.65
CA ARG A 69 -7.92 -14.55 0.65
C ARG A 69 -7.49 -13.10 0.43
N VAL A 70 -7.00 -12.83 -0.74
CA VAL A 70 -6.48 -11.49 -1.08
C VAL A 70 -7.45 -10.78 -2.02
N VAL A 71 -7.71 -9.51 -1.73
CA VAL A 71 -8.32 -8.55 -2.64
C VAL A 71 -7.28 -7.48 -2.93
N GLY A 72 -6.98 -7.22 -4.19
CA GLY A 72 -6.09 -6.13 -4.60
C GLY A 72 -6.90 -4.93 -5.07
N LEU A 73 -6.50 -3.72 -4.67
CA LEU A 73 -7.08 -2.45 -5.11
C LEU A 73 -5.98 -1.57 -5.70
N ASP A 74 -6.15 -1.12 -6.95
CA ASP A 74 -5.23 -0.17 -7.58
C ASP A 74 -5.98 0.82 -8.48
N GLY A 75 -5.45 2.03 -8.62
CA GLY A 75 -6.01 3.06 -9.49
C GLY A 75 -5.66 2.88 -10.96
N SER A 76 -4.60 2.17 -11.30
CA SER A 76 -4.13 1.97 -12.67
C SER A 76 -4.80 0.76 -13.32
N GLU A 77 -5.51 1.00 -14.42
CA GLU A 77 -6.13 -0.06 -15.20
C GLU A 77 -5.09 -1.05 -15.74
N ARG A 78 -3.94 -0.53 -16.18
CA ARG A 78 -2.86 -1.35 -16.70
C ARG A 78 -2.22 -2.23 -15.64
N MET A 79 -2.03 -1.72 -14.42
CA MET A 79 -1.56 -2.51 -13.29
C MET A 79 -2.54 -3.65 -12.96
N ILE A 80 -3.82 -3.36 -12.87
CA ILE A 80 -4.88 -4.37 -12.64
C ILE A 80 -4.88 -5.45 -13.71
N ASP A 81 -4.71 -5.08 -14.98
CA ASP A 81 -4.61 -6.05 -16.07
C ASP A 81 -3.39 -6.98 -15.95
N LEU A 82 -2.26 -6.44 -15.48
CA LEU A 82 -1.06 -7.24 -15.20
C LEU A 82 -1.28 -8.14 -13.98
N ALA A 83 -1.87 -7.62 -12.92
CA ALA A 83 -2.13 -8.36 -11.68
C ALA A 83 -3.03 -9.57 -11.91
N ARG A 84 -4.12 -9.41 -12.68
CA ARG A 84 -5.03 -10.52 -13.04
C ARG A 84 -4.34 -11.64 -13.82
N LYS A 85 -3.31 -11.31 -14.61
CA LYS A 85 -2.51 -12.29 -15.36
C LYS A 85 -1.46 -12.95 -14.49
N ALA A 86 -0.83 -12.19 -13.60
CA ALA A 86 0.25 -12.65 -12.73
C ALA A 86 -0.26 -13.56 -11.61
N VAL A 87 -1.43 -13.22 -11.01
CA VAL A 87 -1.96 -13.93 -9.83
C VAL A 87 -3.40 -14.40 -10.08
N PRO A 88 -3.59 -15.46 -10.90
CA PRO A 88 -4.92 -15.99 -11.19
C PRO A 88 -5.63 -16.45 -9.91
N GLY A 89 -6.90 -16.12 -9.77
CA GLY A 89 -7.73 -16.50 -8.62
C GLY A 89 -7.75 -15.49 -7.48
N VAL A 90 -6.96 -14.43 -7.55
CA VAL A 90 -7.08 -13.25 -6.68
C VAL A 90 -8.05 -12.26 -7.32
N GLU A 91 -8.91 -11.64 -6.49
CA GLU A 91 -9.80 -10.57 -6.93
C GLU A 91 -9.02 -9.25 -7.00
N PHE A 92 -9.09 -8.57 -8.16
CA PHE A 92 -8.45 -7.27 -8.35
C PHE A 92 -9.47 -6.23 -8.79
N LEU A 93 -9.55 -5.15 -8.02
CA LEU A 93 -10.48 -4.03 -8.16
C LEU A 93 -9.76 -2.80 -8.71
N LEU A 94 -10.30 -2.21 -9.75
CA LEU A 94 -9.88 -0.89 -10.22
C LEU A 94 -10.59 0.16 -9.39
N GLY A 95 -9.84 1.02 -8.70
CA GLY A 95 -10.43 2.09 -7.89
C GLY A 95 -9.42 2.96 -7.16
N ASP A 96 -9.86 4.16 -6.81
CA ASP A 96 -9.13 5.11 -6.01
C ASP A 96 -9.34 4.81 -4.52
N MET A 97 -8.27 4.60 -3.76
CA MET A 97 -8.33 4.28 -2.33
C MET A 97 -9.05 5.35 -1.49
N ARG A 98 -9.18 6.59 -2.01
CA ARG A 98 -9.92 7.68 -1.36
C ARG A 98 -11.44 7.54 -1.46
N THR A 99 -11.93 6.77 -2.44
CA THR A 99 -13.38 6.69 -2.74
C THR A 99 -13.90 5.28 -2.97
N ALA A 100 -13.03 4.30 -3.19
CA ALA A 100 -13.41 2.91 -3.47
C ALA A 100 -14.16 2.26 -2.29
N GLU A 101 -14.97 1.27 -2.61
CA GLU A 101 -15.66 0.39 -1.64
C GLU A 101 -15.23 -1.06 -1.91
N PRO A 102 -14.07 -1.49 -1.38
CA PRO A 102 -13.51 -2.81 -1.70
C PRO A 102 -14.25 -3.98 -1.04
N GLY A 103 -15.28 -3.70 -0.26
CA GLY A 103 -15.96 -4.70 0.54
C GLY A 103 -15.32 -4.87 1.94
N GLY A 104 -15.25 -6.07 2.42
CA GLY A 104 -14.72 -6.39 3.76
C GLY A 104 -15.84 -6.83 4.71
N PRO A 105 -15.60 -6.84 6.03
CA PRO A 105 -14.40 -6.34 6.70
C PRO A 105 -13.20 -7.29 6.56
N PHE A 106 -11.99 -6.72 6.47
CA PHE A 106 -10.73 -7.43 6.32
C PHE A 106 -10.04 -7.71 7.67
N ASP A 107 -9.24 -8.77 7.73
CA ASP A 107 -8.39 -9.12 8.87
C ASP A 107 -7.10 -8.32 8.87
N ALA A 108 -6.60 -7.97 7.67
CA ALA A 108 -5.47 -7.07 7.52
C ALA A 108 -5.59 -6.21 6.25
N ILE A 109 -4.92 -5.06 6.29
CA ILE A 109 -4.67 -4.20 5.11
C ILE A 109 -3.16 -4.04 4.96
N VAL A 110 -2.69 -4.17 3.73
CA VAL A 110 -1.35 -3.80 3.30
C VAL A 110 -1.47 -2.63 2.34
N ALA A 111 -0.72 -1.55 2.58
CA ALA A 111 -0.65 -0.38 1.70
C ALA A 111 0.83 0.00 1.53
N TRP A 112 1.51 -0.70 0.61
CA TRP A 112 2.94 -0.55 0.40
C TRP A 112 3.24 0.27 -0.84
N ASP A 113 4.16 1.22 -0.72
CA ASP A 113 4.59 2.12 -1.80
C ASP A 113 3.42 2.84 -2.54
N SER A 114 2.37 3.24 -1.80
CA SER A 114 1.16 3.78 -2.41
C SER A 114 0.65 5.08 -1.77
N VAL A 115 0.57 5.18 -0.45
CA VAL A 115 -0.09 6.31 0.25
C VAL A 115 0.64 7.64 0.04
N PHE A 116 1.94 7.65 -0.07
CA PHE A 116 2.72 8.85 -0.29
C PHE A 116 2.51 9.53 -1.66
N HIS A 117 1.75 8.90 -2.57
CA HIS A 117 1.28 9.53 -3.81
C HIS A 117 0.02 10.38 -3.64
N ILE A 118 -0.56 10.39 -2.44
CA ILE A 118 -1.73 11.20 -2.08
C ILE A 118 -1.24 12.43 -1.33
N PRO A 119 -1.83 13.62 -1.54
CA PRO A 119 -1.52 14.80 -0.72
C PRO A 119 -1.64 14.49 0.78
N ARG A 120 -0.65 14.87 1.58
CA ARG A 120 -0.62 14.58 3.03
C ARG A 120 -1.88 15.08 3.75
N SER A 121 -2.48 16.14 3.28
CA SER A 121 -3.75 16.66 3.81
C SER A 121 -4.94 15.70 3.66
N GLU A 122 -4.84 14.71 2.76
CA GLU A 122 -5.86 13.68 2.54
C GLU A 122 -5.57 12.37 3.33
N HIS A 123 -4.35 12.20 3.88
CA HIS A 123 -3.97 11.00 4.65
C HIS A 123 -4.93 10.68 5.80
N PRO A 124 -5.41 11.64 6.62
CA PRO A 124 -6.37 11.35 7.68
C PRO A 124 -7.65 10.68 7.16
N GLY A 125 -8.17 11.16 6.02
CA GLY A 125 -9.35 10.58 5.37
C GLY A 125 -9.11 9.17 4.85
N VAL A 126 -7.94 8.93 4.25
CA VAL A 126 -7.53 7.61 3.76
C VAL A 126 -7.41 6.61 4.92
N PHE A 127 -6.75 6.98 6.02
CA PHE A 127 -6.62 6.09 7.18
C PHE A 127 -7.95 5.83 7.90
N ALA A 128 -8.85 6.82 7.95
CA ALA A 128 -10.20 6.59 8.46
C ALA A 128 -10.96 5.56 7.62
N ARG A 129 -10.77 5.56 6.29
CA ARG A 129 -11.33 4.52 5.41
C ARG A 129 -10.69 3.16 5.66
N PHE A 130 -9.36 3.07 5.75
CA PHE A 130 -8.67 1.82 6.09
C PHE A 130 -9.19 1.26 7.42
N ARG A 131 -9.36 2.14 8.42
CA ARG A 131 -9.96 1.73 9.71
C ARG A 131 -11.37 1.17 9.54
N SER A 132 -12.21 1.77 8.69
CA SER A 132 -13.59 1.30 8.45
C SER A 132 -13.66 -0.03 7.70
N TRP A 133 -12.64 -0.38 6.92
CA TRP A 133 -12.56 -1.63 6.18
C TRP A 133 -12.01 -2.79 7.02
N LEU A 134 -11.39 -2.50 8.16
CA LEU A 134 -10.83 -3.51 9.05
C LEU A 134 -11.83 -4.01 10.09
N ARG A 135 -11.72 -5.29 10.42
CA ARG A 135 -12.33 -5.86 11.62
C ARG A 135 -11.77 -5.19 12.87
N PRO A 136 -12.49 -5.24 14.02
CA PRO A 136 -11.88 -4.91 15.31
C PRO A 136 -10.60 -5.72 15.52
N SER A 137 -9.54 -5.05 15.94
CA SER A 137 -8.18 -5.62 16.08
C SER A 137 -7.53 -6.10 14.78
N GLY A 138 -8.07 -5.73 13.61
CA GLY A 138 -7.43 -5.97 12.32
C GLY A 138 -6.10 -5.23 12.18
N GLN A 139 -5.20 -5.77 11.36
CA GLN A 139 -3.83 -5.29 11.23
C GLN A 139 -3.68 -4.35 10.02
N LEU A 140 -2.88 -3.32 10.16
CA LEU A 140 -2.43 -2.45 9.06
C LEU A 140 -0.91 -2.54 8.93
N LEU A 141 -0.43 -2.83 7.71
CA LEU A 141 0.95 -2.59 7.31
C LEU A 141 0.93 -1.47 6.26
N VAL A 142 1.61 -0.37 6.53
CA VAL A 142 1.68 0.75 5.60
C VAL A 142 3.09 1.30 5.50
N SER A 143 3.52 1.67 4.28
CA SER A 143 4.71 2.49 4.08
C SER A 143 4.32 3.94 3.81
N LEU A 144 5.07 4.88 4.40
CA LEU A 144 4.82 6.32 4.35
C LEU A 144 6.09 7.09 4.03
N GLY A 145 5.96 8.29 3.51
CA GLY A 145 7.07 9.23 3.45
C GLY A 145 7.50 9.61 4.87
N GLY A 146 8.81 9.58 5.13
CA GLY A 146 9.38 9.84 6.47
C GLY A 146 10.00 11.24 6.60
N SER A 147 9.56 12.20 5.79
CA SER A 147 9.94 13.60 5.91
C SER A 147 8.80 14.51 5.50
N HIS A 148 8.69 15.65 6.18
CA HIS A 148 7.64 16.63 5.92
C HIS A 148 7.74 17.21 4.49
N SER A 149 6.68 17.02 3.71
CA SER A 149 6.52 17.63 2.40
C SER A 149 5.05 17.74 2.01
N ASP A 150 4.58 18.94 1.71
CA ASP A 150 3.23 19.14 1.16
C ASP A 150 3.10 18.62 -0.27
N GLY A 151 4.24 18.40 -0.94
CA GLY A 151 4.30 17.77 -2.25
C GLY A 151 5.56 18.14 -3.01
N PHE A 152 6.15 17.13 -3.65
CA PHE A 152 7.22 17.30 -4.64
C PHE A 152 7.02 16.30 -5.76
N THR A 153 7.74 16.51 -6.86
CA THR A 153 7.72 15.57 -7.98
C THR A 153 9.10 14.97 -8.20
N SER A 154 9.12 13.71 -8.63
CA SER A 154 10.35 13.02 -9.05
C SER A 154 10.06 12.18 -10.29
N GLU A 155 11.08 11.85 -11.05
CA GLU A 155 10.96 11.02 -12.25
C GLU A 155 11.26 9.55 -11.93
N MET A 156 10.45 8.66 -12.51
CA MET A 156 10.66 7.22 -12.47
C MET A 156 10.26 6.63 -13.83
N HIS A 157 11.16 5.88 -14.47
CA HIS A 157 10.96 5.32 -15.82
C HIS A 157 10.52 6.35 -16.88
N GLY A 158 10.98 7.60 -16.77
CA GLY A 158 10.65 8.68 -17.71
C GLY A 158 9.31 9.36 -17.50
N GLU A 159 8.59 9.04 -16.42
CA GLU A 159 7.33 9.66 -16.03
C GLU A 159 7.47 10.41 -14.71
N THR A 160 6.69 11.48 -14.56
CA THR A 160 6.69 12.32 -13.36
C THR A 160 5.67 11.82 -12.34
N PHE A 161 6.12 11.62 -11.11
CA PHE A 161 5.29 11.20 -9.98
C PHE A 161 5.25 12.27 -8.90
N PHE A 162 4.08 12.45 -8.30
CA PHE A 162 3.88 13.26 -7.11
C PHE A 162 4.14 12.43 -5.86
N TYR A 163 4.76 13.06 -4.85
CA TYR A 163 5.03 12.49 -3.54
C TYR A 163 4.72 13.52 -2.46
N SER A 164 4.21 13.07 -1.33
CA SER A 164 4.06 13.87 -0.11
C SER A 164 4.32 13.01 1.12
N GLY A 165 4.50 13.62 2.27
CA GLY A 165 4.73 12.89 3.51
C GLY A 165 4.76 13.80 4.73
N ASP A 166 4.77 13.17 5.88
CA ASP A 166 4.91 13.78 7.20
C ASP A 166 6.24 13.35 7.83
N GLU A 167 6.73 14.11 8.81
CA GLU A 167 7.76 13.59 9.72
C GLU A 167 7.22 12.34 10.43
N PRO A 168 8.07 11.36 10.81
CA PRO A 168 7.60 10.11 11.40
C PRO A 168 6.62 10.30 12.56
N GLU A 169 6.92 11.20 13.49
CA GLU A 169 6.07 11.48 14.64
C GLU A 169 4.69 12.03 14.25
N GLU A 170 4.62 12.89 13.23
CA GLU A 170 3.36 13.43 12.70
C GLU A 170 2.55 12.30 12.01
N ALA A 171 3.20 11.49 11.19
CA ALA A 171 2.56 10.36 10.49
C ALA A 171 1.94 9.35 11.47
N LEU A 172 2.66 9.02 12.57
CA LEU A 172 2.16 8.13 13.61
C LEU A 172 0.96 8.73 14.34
N GLN A 173 0.99 10.02 14.66
CA GLN A 173 -0.16 10.74 15.27
C GLN A 173 -1.39 10.73 14.36
N VAL A 174 -1.21 10.88 13.04
CA VAL A 174 -2.33 10.80 12.08
C VAL A 174 -2.97 9.41 12.09
N LEU A 175 -2.18 8.34 12.16
CA LEU A 175 -2.70 6.97 12.31
C LEU A 175 -3.45 6.79 13.64
N GLU A 176 -2.89 7.27 14.75
CA GLU A 176 -3.54 7.17 16.07
C GLU A 176 -4.88 7.91 16.10
N HIS A 177 -4.96 9.12 15.52
CA HIS A 177 -6.21 9.88 15.41
C HIS A 177 -7.24 9.20 14.50
N ALA A 178 -6.79 8.38 13.54
CA ALA A 178 -7.66 7.59 12.69
C ALA A 178 -8.18 6.29 13.34
N GLY A 179 -7.82 6.01 14.61
CA GLY A 179 -8.28 4.84 15.36
C GLY A 179 -7.36 3.63 15.22
N PHE A 180 -6.07 3.87 15.10
CA PHE A 180 -5.05 2.83 15.13
C PHE A 180 -4.17 2.97 16.37
N ARG A 181 -3.72 1.84 16.91
CA ARG A 181 -2.61 1.76 17.85
C ARG A 181 -1.37 1.37 17.06
N VAL A 182 -0.32 2.17 17.09
CA VAL A 182 0.96 1.83 16.46
C VAL A 182 1.66 0.77 17.31
N ASP A 183 1.96 -0.39 16.71
CA ASP A 183 2.62 -1.50 17.37
C ASP A 183 4.11 -1.55 17.06
N HIS A 184 4.51 -1.15 15.85
CA HIS A 184 5.89 -1.10 15.40
C HIS A 184 6.05 -0.08 14.27
N TRP A 185 7.20 0.59 14.23
CA TRP A 185 7.63 1.34 13.05
C TRP A 185 9.16 1.32 12.92
N GLU A 186 9.63 1.49 11.71
CA GLU A 186 11.07 1.55 11.39
C GLU A 186 11.30 2.35 10.11
N VAL A 187 12.52 2.85 9.94
CA VAL A 187 12.98 3.38 8.65
C VAL A 187 13.34 2.17 7.78
N ASP A 188 12.54 1.88 6.77
CA ASP A 188 12.71 0.71 5.90
C ASP A 188 13.68 0.99 4.75
N ASN A 189 13.79 2.23 4.30
CA ASN A 189 14.73 2.65 3.26
C ASN A 189 15.42 3.97 3.61
N PRO A 190 16.60 3.94 4.28
CA PRO A 190 17.34 5.15 4.64
C PRO A 190 17.78 6.02 3.45
N SER A 191 17.88 5.42 2.25
CA SER A 191 18.26 6.17 1.03
C SER A 191 17.10 7.00 0.43
N SER A 192 15.85 6.72 0.82
CA SER A 192 14.64 7.40 0.33
C SER A 192 14.16 8.55 1.25
N ARG A 193 15.07 9.30 1.84
CA ARG A 193 14.76 10.45 2.72
C ARG A 193 13.87 10.09 3.92
N GLY A 194 14.05 8.89 4.46
CA GLY A 194 13.35 8.47 5.66
C GLY A 194 12.01 7.77 5.42
N HIS A 195 11.83 7.12 4.27
CA HIS A 195 10.69 6.22 4.07
C HIS A 195 10.52 5.28 5.26
N ILE A 196 9.33 5.25 5.85
CA ILE A 196 9.04 4.47 7.05
C ILE A 196 8.00 3.38 6.76
N ALA A 197 8.17 2.27 7.46
CA ALA A 197 7.19 1.19 7.53
C ALA A 197 6.52 1.20 8.90
N VAL A 198 5.19 1.07 8.93
CA VAL A 198 4.39 1.08 10.15
C VAL A 198 3.50 -0.14 10.21
N ILE A 199 3.51 -0.85 11.34
CA ILE A 199 2.52 -1.87 11.71
C ILE A 199 1.63 -1.29 12.80
N ALA A 200 0.32 -1.36 12.59
CA ALA A 200 -0.66 -0.83 13.54
C ALA A 200 -1.89 -1.74 13.65
N THR A 201 -2.54 -1.69 14.79
CA THR A 201 -3.77 -2.44 15.08
C THR A 201 -4.97 -1.49 15.13
N ALA A 202 -6.07 -1.86 14.50
CA ALA A 202 -7.36 -1.17 14.57
C ALA A 202 -7.96 -1.25 16.00
N VAL A 203 -8.24 -0.11 16.64
CA VAL A 203 -8.78 0.02 18.01
C VAL A 203 -10.18 0.61 18.01
#